data_d8ec92e776b9248bc5dad10c09d10b0b
#
_entry.id   d8ec92e776b9248bc5dad10c09d10b0b
#
_cell.length_a   1.000
_cell.length_b   1.000
_cell.length_c   1.000
_cell.angle_alpha   90.00
_cell.angle_beta   90.00
_cell.angle_gamma   90.00
#
_symmetry.space_group_name_H-M   'P 1'
#
loop_
_entity.id
_entity.type
_entity.pdbx_description
1 polymer ?
#
loop_
_entity_poly.entity_id
_entity_poly.type
_entity_poly.pdbx_seq_one_letter_code
_entity_poly.pdbx_strand_id
1 'polypeptide(L)'
;MSHINQFNAQTQLRTSPFFERTSKLNESQEWRRWAGFLSATSYELTHENEYFAIRTKAGLLDITPLKKYIVEGPESQQLVDQLVTRNIAICKVGQVMYTPWCDEHGKVIDDGTVQRLSENKFRITSAEPNLEWIQSNAIGMNVNVTDDSFTTAALALQGPNSRAILNSISAKTLDNLKFFWMMETKFKNIPVSISRTGYTGDLGYEIWMDPNDALTVWDLLIDKGKPYGITPIGLHALDIARIEAGLILLDVDYISSRNALIESRKSSPFELGLGWTVKMKKDDFIGKSSLIKEFNQGSDWSFVGIEIDWEEFEKYYREVGLAPGLPSTAWRTSIPLYYNNEQVGYATSGTWSPILKRYIALAHLKSKYAKEGFELMFELKIEHFRKLSKATVVKTPFFDPERKRSCPI
;
A
#
# COMPACT_ATOMS: atom_id res chain seq x y z
N MET A 1 4.70 41.80 -0.29
CA MET A 1 4.66 40.92 0.91
C MET A 1 3.69 39.76 0.82
N SER A 2 3.05 39.45 -0.34
CA SER A 2 2.02 38.40 -0.49
C SER A 2 2.55 37.05 -1.02
N HIS A 3 3.75 36.95 -1.54
CA HIS A 3 4.29 35.71 -2.10
C HIS A 3 5.00 34.78 -1.09
N ILE A 4 5.41 35.29 0.05
CA ILE A 4 6.10 34.48 1.09
C ILE A 4 5.11 33.60 1.88
N ASN A 5 3.85 34.00 2.00
CA ASN A 5 2.84 33.24 2.75
C ASN A 5 2.28 32.01 2.01
N GLN A 6 2.37 31.96 0.68
CA GLN A 6 1.91 30.79 -0.08
C GLN A 6 2.90 29.61 0.00
N PHE A 7 4.21 29.89 0.08
CA PHE A 7 5.23 28.84 0.25
C PHE A 7 5.18 28.19 1.64
N ASN A 8 4.81 28.92 2.69
CA ASN A 8 4.74 28.38 4.05
C ASN A 8 3.54 27.44 4.29
N ALA A 9 2.45 27.58 3.55
CA ALA A 9 1.26 26.72 3.73
C ALA A 9 1.48 25.29 3.21
N GLN A 10 2.37 25.09 2.23
CA GLN A 10 2.68 23.77 1.67
C GLN A 10 3.74 22.99 2.45
N THR A 11 4.51 23.64 3.32
CA THR A 11 5.61 23.04 4.09
C THR A 11 5.23 22.71 5.55
N GLN A 12 4.07 23.16 6.03
CA GLN A 12 3.66 22.91 7.40
C GLN A 12 3.20 21.46 7.57
N LEU A 13 3.92 20.68 8.38
CA LEU A 13 3.49 19.35 8.82
C LEU A 13 2.17 19.46 9.58
N ARG A 14 1.22 18.61 9.22
CA ARG A 14 -0.10 18.53 9.81
C ARG A 14 -0.22 17.35 10.75
N THR A 15 -1.12 17.43 11.69
CA THR A 15 -1.55 16.32 12.50
C THR A 15 -2.87 15.77 11.97
N SER A 16 -3.07 14.46 12.10
CA SER A 16 -4.35 13.84 11.78
C SER A 16 -5.40 14.13 12.87
N PRO A 17 -6.69 13.90 12.60
CA PRO A 17 -7.73 13.99 13.63
C PRO A 17 -7.52 13.05 14.83
N PHE A 18 -6.69 12.01 14.67
CA PHE A 18 -6.38 11.06 15.75
C PHE A 18 -5.16 11.45 16.58
N PHE A 19 -4.46 12.53 16.23
CA PHE A 19 -3.16 12.89 16.82
C PHE A 19 -3.21 13.06 18.35
N GLU A 20 -4.31 13.57 18.89
CA GLU A 20 -4.48 13.71 20.35
C GLU A 20 -4.39 12.36 21.09
N ARG A 21 -4.77 11.26 20.44
CA ARG A 21 -4.65 9.91 21.01
C ARG A 21 -3.32 9.26 20.63
N THR A 22 -2.95 9.33 19.36
CA THR A 22 -1.75 8.69 18.85
C THR A 22 -0.46 9.27 19.44
N SER A 23 -0.41 10.59 19.68
CA SER A 23 0.75 11.23 20.32
C SER A 23 0.99 10.81 21.76
N LYS A 24 -0.08 10.55 22.52
CA LYS A 24 0.02 10.09 23.92
C LYS A 24 0.45 8.62 24.03
N LEU A 25 0.20 7.84 22.98
CA LEU A 25 0.55 6.42 22.93
C LEU A 25 1.94 6.16 22.35
N ASN A 26 2.52 7.14 21.64
CA ASN A 26 3.81 7.00 21.00
C ASN A 26 4.96 7.16 22.00
N GLU A 27 5.38 6.06 22.63
CA GLU A 27 6.48 6.01 23.58
C GLU A 27 7.84 6.25 22.90
N SER A 28 8.00 5.79 21.65
CA SER A 28 9.23 5.96 20.88
C SER A 28 9.51 7.42 20.50
N GLN A 29 8.45 8.24 20.44
CA GLN A 29 8.48 9.61 19.91
C GLN A 29 9.01 9.71 18.48
N GLU A 30 8.99 8.59 17.73
CA GLU A 30 9.41 8.53 16.35
C GLU A 30 8.24 8.79 15.40
N TRP A 31 8.43 9.79 14.54
CA TRP A 31 7.44 10.24 13.59
C TRP A 31 8.03 10.32 12.19
N ARG A 32 7.22 9.98 11.20
CA ARG A 32 7.55 10.12 9.79
C ARG A 32 6.53 11.02 9.10
N ARG A 33 6.99 11.78 8.11
CA ARG A 33 6.08 12.47 7.20
C ARG A 33 5.45 11.47 6.23
N TRP A 34 4.11 11.44 6.17
CA TRP A 34 3.34 10.70 5.20
C TRP A 34 2.30 11.63 4.58
N ALA A 35 2.40 11.91 3.25
CA ALA A 35 1.52 12.81 2.49
C ALA A 35 1.22 14.15 3.18
N GLY A 36 2.21 14.70 3.91
CA GLY A 36 2.10 15.98 4.63
C GLY A 36 1.63 15.89 6.08
N PHE A 37 1.31 14.68 6.58
CA PHE A 37 0.94 14.44 7.97
C PHE A 37 2.09 13.84 8.79
N LEU A 38 2.05 14.06 10.10
CA LEU A 38 2.85 13.32 11.08
C LEU A 38 2.19 11.96 11.32
N SER A 39 2.92 10.88 11.02
CA SER A 39 2.48 9.50 11.27
C SER A 39 3.49 8.78 12.15
N ALA A 40 3.02 8.06 13.17
CA ALA A 40 3.88 7.29 14.06
C ALA A 40 4.59 6.18 13.25
N THR A 41 5.90 6.03 13.46
CA THR A 41 6.66 4.92 12.87
C THR A 41 6.51 3.64 13.68
N SER A 42 6.48 3.77 15.01
CA SER A 42 6.05 2.77 15.99
C SER A 42 5.45 3.48 17.19
N TYR A 43 4.67 2.78 17.98
CA TYR A 43 4.14 3.30 19.26
C TYR A 43 4.99 2.86 20.44
N GLU A 44 5.42 1.61 20.46
CA GLU A 44 6.34 1.08 21.45
C GLU A 44 7.80 1.36 21.03
N LEU A 45 8.76 1.08 21.93
CA LEU A 45 10.19 1.21 21.64
C LEU A 45 10.65 0.32 20.48
N THR A 46 9.91 -0.76 20.24
CA THR A 46 10.09 -1.68 19.12
C THR A 46 8.75 -2.00 18.48
N HIS A 47 8.75 -2.34 17.20
CA HIS A 47 7.52 -2.57 16.43
C HIS A 47 7.07 -4.04 16.39
N GLU A 48 7.78 -4.96 17.05
CA GLU A 48 7.50 -6.41 16.96
C GLU A 48 6.10 -6.76 17.47
N ASN A 49 5.69 -6.22 18.62
CA ASN A 49 4.36 -6.45 19.17
C ASN A 49 3.26 -5.91 18.23
N GLU A 50 3.49 -4.74 17.63
CA GLU A 50 2.60 -4.13 16.65
C GLU A 50 2.48 -5.01 15.38
N TYR A 51 3.62 -5.54 14.89
CA TYR A 51 3.62 -6.47 13.77
C TYR A 51 2.87 -7.75 14.09
N PHE A 52 3.12 -8.37 15.25
CA PHE A 52 2.40 -9.57 15.65
C PHE A 52 0.91 -9.33 15.89
N ALA A 53 0.51 -8.12 16.29
CA ALA A 53 -0.91 -7.77 16.37
C ALA A 53 -1.61 -7.88 14.99
N ILE A 54 -0.95 -7.44 13.91
CA ILE A 54 -1.47 -7.62 12.54
C ILE A 54 -1.67 -9.10 12.20
N ARG A 55 -0.77 -9.99 12.64
CA ARG A 55 -0.76 -11.39 12.24
C ARG A 55 -1.58 -12.32 13.14
N THR A 56 -1.73 -11.97 14.43
CA THR A 56 -2.32 -12.87 15.44
C THR A 56 -3.50 -12.27 16.21
N LYS A 57 -3.70 -10.96 16.12
CA LYS A 57 -4.72 -10.21 16.88
C LYS A 57 -5.43 -9.18 15.98
N ALA A 58 -5.28 -7.89 16.29
CA ALA A 58 -5.77 -6.78 15.46
C ALA A 58 -4.87 -5.55 15.63
N GLY A 59 -4.32 -5.05 14.54
CA GLY A 59 -3.59 -3.78 14.49
C GLY A 59 -4.50 -2.64 14.03
N LEU A 60 -4.43 -1.49 14.70
CA LEU A 60 -5.17 -0.28 14.35
C LEU A 60 -4.20 0.80 13.87
N LEU A 61 -4.33 1.22 12.62
CA LEU A 61 -3.48 2.21 11.96
C LEU A 61 -4.29 3.43 11.53
N ASP A 62 -3.74 4.62 11.74
CA ASP A 62 -4.24 5.86 11.14
C ASP A 62 -3.79 5.95 9.68
N ILE A 63 -4.75 5.85 8.75
CA ILE A 63 -4.53 5.97 7.30
C ILE A 63 -5.13 7.27 6.73
N THR A 64 -5.45 8.23 7.59
CA THR A 64 -5.94 9.56 7.17
C THR A 64 -5.00 10.27 6.18
N PRO A 65 -3.67 10.08 6.22
CA PRO A 65 -2.76 10.71 5.26
C PRO A 65 -2.99 10.35 3.80
N LEU A 66 -3.62 9.21 3.48
CA LEU A 66 -3.96 8.86 2.09
C LEU A 66 -4.74 9.99 1.42
N LYS A 67 -4.38 10.34 0.19
CA LYS A 67 -5.15 11.28 -0.62
C LYS A 67 -6.47 10.66 -1.03
N LYS A 68 -7.52 11.47 -1.06
CA LYS A 68 -8.89 11.06 -1.38
C LYS A 68 -9.51 12.09 -2.29
N TYR A 69 -10.03 11.64 -3.42
CA TYR A 69 -10.71 12.50 -4.39
C TYR A 69 -12.11 11.97 -4.64
N ILE A 70 -13.08 12.88 -4.61
CA ILE A 70 -14.45 12.57 -5.03
C ILE A 70 -14.60 13.00 -6.48
N VAL A 71 -15.08 12.07 -7.30
CA VAL A 71 -15.51 12.31 -8.69
C VAL A 71 -17.00 12.07 -8.74
N GLU A 72 -17.78 13.12 -8.97
CA GLU A 72 -19.24 13.07 -8.92
C GLU A 72 -19.87 13.79 -10.13
N GLY A 73 -20.90 13.20 -10.70
CA GLY A 73 -21.64 13.76 -11.83
C GLY A 73 -22.03 12.69 -12.85
N PRO A 74 -22.87 13.05 -13.84
CA PRO A 74 -23.38 12.10 -14.83
C PRO A 74 -22.30 11.35 -15.61
N GLU A 75 -21.16 11.99 -15.89
CA GLU A 75 -20.04 11.41 -16.64
C GLU A 75 -18.91 10.90 -15.72
N SER A 76 -19.13 10.79 -14.41
CA SER A 76 -18.11 10.36 -13.43
C SER A 76 -17.58 8.95 -13.71
N GLN A 77 -18.44 8.00 -14.12
CA GLN A 77 -18.01 6.66 -14.50
C GLN A 77 -17.10 6.69 -15.74
N GLN A 78 -17.45 7.49 -16.73
CA GLN A 78 -16.66 7.63 -17.96
C GLN A 78 -15.27 8.21 -17.65
N LEU A 79 -15.20 9.29 -16.87
CA LEU A 79 -13.93 9.88 -16.45
C LEU A 79 -13.07 8.85 -15.70
N VAL A 80 -13.61 8.24 -14.65
CA VAL A 80 -12.82 7.29 -13.84
C VAL A 80 -12.38 6.09 -14.67
N ASP A 81 -13.22 5.61 -15.59
CA ASP A 81 -12.85 4.51 -16.49
C ASP A 81 -11.71 4.91 -17.45
N GLN A 82 -11.72 6.15 -17.95
CA GLN A 82 -10.67 6.69 -18.81
C GLN A 82 -9.34 6.87 -18.07
N LEU A 83 -9.38 7.23 -16.79
CA LEU A 83 -8.17 7.47 -15.97
C LEU A 83 -7.41 6.18 -15.63
N VAL A 84 -8.11 5.06 -15.38
CA VAL A 84 -7.51 3.85 -14.79
C VAL A 84 -7.43 2.67 -15.76
N THR A 85 -6.53 1.74 -15.49
CA THR A 85 -6.35 0.55 -16.36
C THR A 85 -7.47 -0.49 -16.20
N ARG A 86 -8.20 -0.50 -15.05
CA ARG A 86 -9.34 -1.40 -14.79
C ARG A 86 -10.58 -0.94 -15.52
N ASN A 87 -11.48 -1.88 -15.84
CA ASN A 87 -12.81 -1.57 -16.36
C ASN A 87 -13.74 -1.18 -15.20
N ILE A 88 -14.01 0.12 -15.08
CA ILE A 88 -14.86 0.67 -14.01
C ILE A 88 -16.36 0.50 -14.32
N ALA A 89 -16.74 0.28 -15.59
CA ALA A 89 -18.12 0.04 -15.95
C ALA A 89 -18.72 -1.21 -15.26
N ILE A 90 -17.87 -2.20 -14.90
CA ILE A 90 -18.31 -3.39 -14.16
C ILE A 90 -18.23 -3.23 -12.63
N CYS A 91 -17.69 -2.11 -12.12
CA CYS A 91 -17.64 -1.82 -10.69
C CYS A 91 -19.05 -1.52 -10.17
N LYS A 92 -19.56 -2.31 -9.26
CA LYS A 92 -20.91 -2.14 -8.70
C LYS A 92 -20.89 -1.11 -7.56
N VAL A 93 -22.01 -0.46 -7.28
CA VAL A 93 -22.18 0.39 -6.10
C VAL A 93 -21.85 -0.42 -4.84
N GLY A 94 -21.01 0.14 -3.96
CA GLY A 94 -20.49 -0.56 -2.80
C GLY A 94 -19.28 -1.48 -3.10
N GLN A 95 -18.79 -1.52 -4.32
CA GLN A 95 -17.58 -2.26 -4.67
C GLN A 95 -16.34 -1.36 -4.67
N VAL A 96 -15.19 -1.93 -4.32
CA VAL A 96 -13.87 -1.31 -4.37
C VAL A 96 -13.03 -2.01 -5.43
N MET A 97 -12.23 -1.27 -6.18
CA MET A 97 -11.27 -1.84 -7.14
C MET A 97 -9.89 -1.23 -6.91
N TYR A 98 -8.87 -2.06 -6.74
CA TYR A 98 -7.48 -1.63 -6.79
C TYR A 98 -7.05 -1.51 -8.26
N THR A 99 -6.37 -0.43 -8.61
CA THR A 99 -5.94 -0.13 -9.98
C THR A 99 -4.79 0.87 -10.00
N PRO A 100 -3.82 0.72 -10.90
CA PRO A 100 -2.92 1.81 -11.27
C PRO A 100 -3.57 2.71 -12.31
N TRP A 101 -2.99 3.91 -12.46
CA TRP A 101 -3.20 4.80 -13.62
C TRP A 101 -1.87 5.23 -14.19
N CYS A 102 -1.87 5.51 -15.49
CA CYS A 102 -0.67 5.68 -16.28
C CYS A 102 -0.66 7.03 -17.01
N ASP A 103 0.51 7.42 -17.44
CA ASP A 103 0.67 8.44 -18.47
C ASP A 103 0.39 7.87 -19.88
N GLU A 104 0.45 8.71 -20.92
CA GLU A 104 0.22 8.36 -22.32
C GLU A 104 1.22 7.32 -22.87
N HIS A 105 2.37 7.17 -22.21
CA HIS A 105 3.39 6.16 -22.54
C HIS A 105 3.16 4.82 -21.82
N GLY A 106 2.07 4.70 -21.05
CA GLY A 106 1.73 3.50 -20.30
C GLY A 106 2.59 3.29 -19.04
N LYS A 107 3.29 4.34 -18.58
CA LYS A 107 4.09 4.28 -17.35
C LYS A 107 3.26 4.73 -16.16
N VAL A 108 3.39 4.03 -15.04
CA VAL A 108 2.55 4.24 -13.85
C VAL A 108 2.83 5.61 -13.23
N ILE A 109 1.76 6.39 -13.05
CA ILE A 109 1.77 7.65 -12.29
C ILE A 109 1.62 7.33 -10.82
N ASP A 110 0.59 6.53 -10.45
CA ASP A 110 0.30 6.13 -9.10
C ASP A 110 -0.63 4.91 -9.11
N ASP A 111 -0.85 4.31 -7.96
CA ASP A 111 -1.78 3.22 -7.75
C ASP A 111 -2.67 3.48 -6.53
N GLY A 112 -3.83 2.88 -6.51
CA GLY A 112 -4.76 3.08 -5.41
C GLY A 112 -6.06 2.34 -5.55
N THR A 113 -7.08 2.78 -4.82
CA THR A 113 -8.41 2.19 -4.89
C THR A 113 -9.43 3.15 -5.49
N VAL A 114 -10.34 2.58 -6.26
CA VAL A 114 -11.57 3.23 -6.71
C VAL A 114 -12.73 2.59 -5.97
N GLN A 115 -13.46 3.39 -5.20
CA GLN A 115 -14.66 3.01 -4.45
C GLN A 115 -15.89 3.60 -5.16
N ARG A 116 -16.83 2.77 -5.59
CA ARG A 116 -18.09 3.28 -6.15
C ARG A 116 -19.10 3.52 -5.03
N LEU A 117 -19.28 4.78 -4.65
CA LEU A 117 -20.14 5.19 -3.52
C LEU A 117 -21.62 5.20 -3.92
N SER A 118 -21.92 5.63 -5.18
CA SER A 118 -23.26 5.60 -5.78
C SER A 118 -23.13 5.41 -7.29
N GLU A 119 -24.23 5.48 -8.02
CA GLU A 119 -24.20 5.34 -9.49
C GLU A 119 -23.25 6.34 -10.15
N ASN A 120 -23.27 7.59 -9.69
CA ASN A 120 -22.55 8.71 -10.28
C ASN A 120 -21.54 9.34 -9.28
N LYS A 121 -21.04 8.57 -8.32
CA LYS A 121 -20.09 9.07 -7.34
C LYS A 121 -19.04 8.02 -7.01
N PHE A 122 -17.78 8.42 -7.17
CA PHE A 122 -16.61 7.60 -6.90
C PHE A 122 -15.67 8.29 -5.93
N ARG A 123 -15.00 7.51 -5.07
CA ARG A 123 -13.82 7.96 -4.33
C ARG A 123 -12.60 7.28 -4.90
N ILE A 124 -11.58 8.06 -5.24
CA ILE A 124 -10.24 7.57 -5.63
C ILE A 124 -9.31 7.83 -4.47
N THR A 125 -8.55 6.82 -4.02
CA THR A 125 -7.47 6.99 -3.06
C THR A 125 -6.13 6.86 -3.74
N SER A 126 -5.13 7.61 -3.28
CA SER A 126 -3.77 7.57 -3.81
C SER A 126 -2.71 7.85 -2.76
N ALA A 127 -1.46 7.49 -3.05
CA ALA A 127 -0.33 7.79 -2.17
C ALA A 127 0.10 9.26 -2.30
N GLU A 128 0.14 9.79 -3.53
CA GLU A 128 0.60 11.13 -3.86
C GLU A 128 -0.53 12.06 -4.34
N PRO A 129 -0.30 13.39 -4.40
CA PRO A 129 -1.28 14.34 -4.92
C PRO A 129 -1.55 14.12 -6.42
N ASN A 130 -2.80 13.80 -6.77
CA ASN A 130 -3.25 13.59 -8.14
C ASN A 130 -4.43 14.48 -8.56
N LEU A 131 -4.87 15.44 -7.71
CA LEU A 131 -6.04 16.26 -7.96
C LEU A 131 -5.98 16.99 -9.32
N GLU A 132 -4.89 17.71 -9.56
CA GLU A 132 -4.72 18.49 -10.80
C GLU A 132 -4.74 17.59 -12.04
N TRP A 133 -4.15 16.40 -11.96
CA TRP A 133 -4.17 15.44 -13.07
C TRP A 133 -5.58 14.93 -13.34
N ILE A 134 -6.35 14.58 -12.29
CA ILE A 134 -7.73 14.15 -12.42
C ILE A 134 -8.59 15.28 -13.01
N GLN A 135 -8.44 16.52 -12.50
CA GLN A 135 -9.19 17.68 -12.96
C GLN A 135 -8.86 18.07 -14.40
N SER A 136 -7.60 17.96 -14.82
CA SER A 136 -7.19 18.22 -16.20
C SER A 136 -7.84 17.26 -17.19
N ASN A 137 -8.01 16.00 -16.80
CA ASN A 137 -8.70 15.01 -17.64
C ASN A 137 -10.23 15.13 -17.57
N ALA A 138 -10.77 15.90 -16.64
CA ALA A 138 -12.21 16.18 -16.52
C ALA A 138 -12.69 17.38 -17.36
N ILE A 139 -11.77 18.11 -18.00
CA ILE A 139 -12.11 19.32 -18.78
C ILE A 139 -13.12 18.96 -19.90
N GLY A 140 -14.24 19.67 -19.94
CA GLY A 140 -15.30 19.46 -20.91
C GLY A 140 -16.31 18.38 -20.55
N MET A 141 -16.15 17.70 -19.40
CA MET A 141 -17.07 16.67 -18.91
C MET A 141 -18.00 17.22 -17.83
N ASN A 142 -19.21 16.65 -17.76
CA ASN A 142 -20.19 17.01 -16.72
C ASN A 142 -19.90 16.25 -15.42
N VAL A 143 -18.81 16.62 -14.79
CA VAL A 143 -18.33 16.03 -13.51
C VAL A 143 -17.75 17.11 -12.60
N ASN A 144 -17.84 16.87 -11.30
CA ASN A 144 -17.16 17.65 -10.27
C ASN A 144 -16.08 16.79 -9.61
N VAL A 145 -14.86 17.30 -9.52
CA VAL A 145 -13.71 16.64 -8.88
C VAL A 145 -13.24 17.47 -7.71
N THR A 146 -13.34 16.91 -6.50
CA THR A 146 -12.97 17.58 -5.24
C THR A 146 -11.97 16.78 -4.42
N ASP A 147 -11.12 17.50 -3.67
CA ASP A 147 -10.22 16.90 -2.68
C ASP A 147 -10.96 16.65 -1.37
N ASP A 148 -11.12 15.38 -1.02
CA ASP A 148 -11.77 14.89 0.20
C ASP A 148 -10.75 14.49 1.29
N SER A 149 -9.45 14.76 1.06
CA SER A 149 -8.36 14.31 1.94
C SER A 149 -8.43 14.87 3.36
N PHE A 150 -9.04 16.04 3.52
CA PHE A 150 -9.14 16.72 4.80
C PHE A 150 -10.53 16.65 5.43
N THR A 151 -11.53 16.20 4.68
CA THR A 151 -12.92 16.09 5.11
C THR A 151 -13.32 14.66 5.45
N THR A 152 -12.43 13.70 5.21
CA THR A 152 -12.62 12.29 5.56
C THR A 152 -11.42 11.76 6.34
N ALA A 153 -11.64 11.39 7.60
CA ALA A 153 -10.69 10.63 8.40
C ALA A 153 -10.81 9.13 8.12
N ALA A 154 -9.70 8.39 8.25
CA ALA A 154 -9.72 6.95 8.01
C ALA A 154 -8.79 6.17 8.93
N LEU A 155 -9.26 5.00 9.39
CA LEU A 155 -8.51 4.01 10.16
C LEU A 155 -8.46 2.69 9.41
N ALA A 156 -7.34 1.97 9.49
CA ALA A 156 -7.24 0.58 9.07
C ALA A 156 -7.19 -0.33 10.30
N LEU A 157 -8.14 -1.26 10.42
CA LEU A 157 -8.16 -2.30 11.44
C LEU A 157 -7.83 -3.64 10.77
N GLN A 158 -6.64 -4.16 11.04
CA GLN A 158 -6.03 -5.27 10.30
C GLN A 158 -5.66 -6.42 11.23
N GLY A 159 -5.93 -7.64 10.83
CA GLY A 159 -5.61 -8.87 11.56
C GLY A 159 -6.82 -9.76 11.79
N PRO A 160 -6.60 -11.01 12.27
CA PRO A 160 -7.65 -12.04 12.37
C PRO A 160 -8.85 -11.64 13.23
N ASN A 161 -8.66 -10.80 14.26
CA ASN A 161 -9.72 -10.38 15.18
C ASN A 161 -10.46 -9.11 14.72
N SER A 162 -10.07 -8.49 13.60
CA SER A 162 -10.64 -7.23 13.12
C SER A 162 -12.16 -7.31 12.91
N ARG A 163 -12.65 -8.41 12.32
CA ARG A 163 -14.09 -8.62 12.11
C ARG A 163 -14.85 -8.72 13.43
N ALA A 164 -14.35 -9.48 14.40
CA ALA A 164 -15.01 -9.66 15.70
C ALA A 164 -15.15 -8.31 16.44
N ILE A 165 -14.10 -7.49 16.40
CA ILE A 165 -14.13 -6.16 16.99
C ILE A 165 -15.21 -5.30 16.31
N LEU A 166 -15.22 -5.24 14.99
CA LEU A 166 -16.19 -4.42 14.24
C LEU A 166 -17.62 -4.92 14.44
N ASN A 167 -17.87 -6.21 14.46
CA ASN A 167 -19.19 -6.77 14.74
C ASN A 167 -19.71 -6.44 16.15
N SER A 168 -18.81 -6.21 17.12
CA SER A 168 -19.21 -5.84 18.47
C SER A 168 -19.71 -4.40 18.62
N ILE A 169 -19.42 -3.54 17.62
CA ILE A 169 -19.75 -2.10 17.67
C ILE A 169 -20.62 -1.61 16.51
N SER A 170 -20.63 -2.35 15.41
CA SER A 170 -21.37 -1.99 14.19
C SER A 170 -22.85 -2.32 14.32
N ALA A 171 -23.72 -1.42 13.84
CA ALA A 171 -25.15 -1.67 13.75
C ALA A 171 -25.53 -2.77 12.74
N LYS A 172 -24.64 -3.12 11.82
CA LYS A 172 -24.80 -4.19 10.84
C LYS A 172 -23.65 -5.19 10.95
N THR A 173 -23.92 -6.49 10.77
CA THR A 173 -22.87 -7.50 10.73
C THR A 173 -21.98 -7.36 9.49
N LEU A 174 -20.68 -7.61 9.64
CA LEU A 174 -19.70 -7.63 8.56
C LEU A 174 -19.44 -9.04 8.01
N ASP A 175 -20.15 -10.05 8.49
CA ASP A 175 -19.89 -11.46 8.12
C ASP A 175 -20.05 -11.69 6.63
N ASN A 176 -21.02 -11.01 6.00
CA ASN A 176 -21.29 -11.13 4.56
C ASN A 176 -20.55 -10.05 3.73
N LEU A 177 -19.75 -9.18 4.33
CA LEU A 177 -18.99 -8.18 3.60
C LEU A 177 -17.84 -8.86 2.86
N LYS A 178 -17.94 -8.90 1.53
CA LYS A 178 -16.96 -9.55 0.66
C LYS A 178 -15.67 -8.75 0.57
N PHE A 179 -14.57 -9.42 0.27
CA PHE A 179 -13.29 -8.80 -0.02
C PHE A 179 -13.42 -7.81 -1.19
N PHE A 180 -12.88 -6.61 -1.06
CA PHE A 180 -13.04 -5.46 -1.96
C PHE A 180 -14.51 -4.99 -2.12
N TRP A 181 -15.27 -5.06 -1.04
CA TRP A 181 -16.59 -4.44 -0.92
C TRP A 181 -16.63 -3.50 0.28
N MET A 182 -17.57 -2.59 0.25
CA MET A 182 -17.83 -1.64 1.31
C MET A 182 -19.31 -1.60 1.69
N MET A 183 -19.58 -1.11 2.88
CA MET A 183 -20.94 -0.92 3.39
C MET A 183 -21.03 0.31 4.29
N GLU A 184 -22.16 0.97 4.26
CA GLU A 184 -22.52 2.03 5.20
C GLU A 184 -23.13 1.40 6.46
N THR A 185 -22.67 1.85 7.63
CA THR A 185 -23.19 1.43 8.93
C THR A 185 -23.06 2.55 9.96
N LYS A 186 -23.31 2.26 11.21
CA LYS A 186 -23.11 3.19 12.34
C LYS A 186 -22.39 2.49 13.48
N PHE A 187 -21.49 3.20 14.12
CA PHE A 187 -20.98 2.87 15.45
C PHE A 187 -21.73 3.69 16.49
N LYS A 188 -22.62 3.04 17.27
CA LYS A 188 -23.67 3.76 18.01
C LYS A 188 -24.49 4.64 17.04
N ASN A 189 -24.39 5.98 17.17
CA ASN A 189 -25.07 6.94 16.31
C ASN A 189 -24.17 7.58 15.24
N ILE A 190 -22.87 7.25 15.21
CA ILE A 190 -21.89 7.84 14.32
C ILE A 190 -21.93 7.11 12.98
N PRO A 191 -22.22 7.79 11.87
CA PRO A 191 -22.16 7.21 10.53
C PRO A 191 -20.71 6.86 10.17
N VAL A 192 -20.49 5.64 9.66
CA VAL A 192 -19.20 5.20 9.16
C VAL A 192 -19.39 4.38 7.89
N SER A 193 -18.43 4.47 6.98
CA SER A 193 -18.29 3.58 5.84
C SER A 193 -17.17 2.59 6.12
N ILE A 194 -17.40 1.31 5.89
CA ILE A 194 -16.43 0.25 6.13
C ILE A 194 -16.15 -0.48 4.83
N SER A 195 -14.90 -0.48 4.37
CA SER A 195 -14.46 -1.34 3.26
C SER A 195 -13.65 -2.52 3.77
N ARG A 196 -13.85 -3.70 3.18
CA ARG A 196 -13.01 -4.87 3.44
C ARG A 196 -11.80 -4.85 2.53
N THR A 197 -10.88 -3.97 2.89
CA THR A 197 -9.62 -3.67 2.20
C THR A 197 -8.51 -3.49 3.23
N GLY A 198 -7.26 -3.42 2.76
CA GLY A 198 -6.11 -3.16 3.62
C GLY A 198 -4.79 -3.38 2.90
N TYR A 199 -3.72 -2.94 3.53
CA TYR A 199 -2.36 -2.97 2.98
C TYR A 199 -1.41 -3.90 3.74
N THR A 200 -1.97 -4.94 4.39
CA THR A 200 -1.21 -5.88 5.24
C THR A 200 -1.17 -7.31 4.70
N GLY A 201 -1.98 -7.61 3.67
CA GLY A 201 -2.14 -8.97 3.16
C GLY A 201 -2.93 -9.90 4.07
N ASP A 202 -3.47 -9.42 5.17
CA ASP A 202 -4.31 -10.17 6.12
C ASP A 202 -5.79 -9.79 6.01
N LEU A 203 -6.65 -10.42 6.83
CA LEU A 203 -8.02 -9.95 7.04
C LEU A 203 -7.97 -8.52 7.58
N GLY A 204 -8.70 -7.62 6.94
CA GLY A 204 -8.68 -6.24 7.35
C GLY A 204 -9.81 -5.42 6.80
N TYR A 205 -10.02 -4.30 7.45
CA TYR A 205 -11.05 -3.33 7.13
C TYR A 205 -10.50 -1.91 7.23
N GLU A 206 -10.99 -1.04 6.37
CA GLU A 206 -10.77 0.40 6.46
C GLU A 206 -12.08 1.08 6.83
N ILE A 207 -12.00 1.99 7.78
CA ILE A 207 -13.14 2.67 8.41
C ILE A 207 -13.02 4.14 8.08
N TRP A 208 -14.00 4.68 7.37
CA TRP A 208 -14.05 6.04 6.86
C TRP A 208 -15.13 6.83 7.62
N MET A 209 -14.80 8.04 8.09
CA MET A 209 -15.67 8.82 8.96
C MET A 209 -15.43 10.33 8.83
N ASP A 210 -16.37 11.12 9.37
CA ASP A 210 -16.16 12.54 9.56
C ASP A 210 -14.99 12.77 10.55
N PRO A 211 -14.05 13.70 10.29
CA PRO A 211 -12.95 14.01 11.19
C PRO A 211 -13.41 14.44 12.59
N ASN A 212 -14.59 15.04 12.73
CA ASN A 212 -15.14 15.45 14.03
C ASN A 212 -15.49 14.26 14.93
N ASP A 213 -15.77 13.10 14.35
CA ASP A 213 -16.09 11.86 15.07
C ASP A 213 -14.84 10.99 15.35
N ALA A 214 -13.68 11.36 14.82
CA ALA A 214 -12.48 10.53 14.82
C ALA A 214 -12.07 10.04 16.21
N LEU A 215 -11.98 10.94 17.19
CA LEU A 215 -11.55 10.57 18.56
C LEU A 215 -12.57 9.64 19.23
N THR A 216 -13.87 9.87 19.03
CA THR A 216 -14.92 9.02 19.58
C THR A 216 -14.88 7.61 18.99
N VAL A 217 -14.64 7.50 17.66
CA VAL A 217 -14.51 6.21 16.99
C VAL A 217 -13.24 5.50 17.43
N TRP A 218 -12.11 6.21 17.54
CA TRP A 218 -10.86 5.66 18.07
C TRP A 218 -11.05 5.06 19.47
N ASP A 219 -11.58 5.85 20.40
CA ASP A 219 -11.78 5.42 21.79
C ASP A 219 -12.71 4.20 21.86
N LEU A 220 -13.77 4.17 21.05
CA LEU A 220 -14.69 3.05 20.98
C LEU A 220 -14.01 1.77 20.46
N LEU A 221 -13.19 1.88 19.39
CA LEU A 221 -12.45 0.76 18.84
C LEU A 221 -11.44 0.21 19.85
N ILE A 222 -10.69 1.08 20.51
CA ILE A 222 -9.72 0.69 21.53
C ILE A 222 -10.43 0.00 22.71
N ASP A 223 -11.50 0.59 23.24
CA ASP A 223 -12.25 0.02 24.38
C ASP A 223 -12.78 -1.38 24.04
N LYS A 224 -13.52 -1.52 22.95
CA LYS A 224 -14.14 -2.79 22.54
C LYS A 224 -13.16 -3.79 21.96
N GLY A 225 -12.00 -3.31 21.47
CA GLY A 225 -10.94 -4.15 20.93
C GLY A 225 -10.02 -4.76 22.00
N LYS A 226 -9.98 -4.23 23.24
CA LYS A 226 -9.13 -4.74 24.33
C LYS A 226 -9.22 -6.27 24.52
N PRO A 227 -10.43 -6.89 24.60
CA PRO A 227 -10.54 -8.34 24.77
C PRO A 227 -9.99 -9.14 23.59
N TYR A 228 -9.86 -8.51 22.42
CA TYR A 228 -9.36 -9.11 21.19
C TYR A 228 -7.90 -8.78 20.90
N GLY A 229 -7.23 -8.05 21.81
CA GLY A 229 -5.83 -7.66 21.68
C GLY A 229 -5.58 -6.59 20.61
N ILE A 230 -6.49 -5.62 20.48
CA ILE A 230 -6.26 -4.47 19.59
C ILE A 230 -5.03 -3.70 20.03
N THR A 231 -4.17 -3.39 19.06
CA THR A 231 -2.90 -2.69 19.29
C THR A 231 -2.78 -1.56 18.25
N PRO A 232 -2.54 -0.30 18.64
CA PRO A 232 -2.10 0.73 17.71
C PRO A 232 -0.83 0.29 17.01
N ILE A 233 -0.74 0.49 15.70
CA ILE A 233 0.41 0.09 14.90
C ILE A 233 0.95 1.25 14.08
N GLY A 234 2.29 1.33 13.98
CA GLY A 234 2.99 2.31 13.18
C GLY A 234 3.43 1.80 11.81
N LEU A 235 4.14 2.68 11.10
CA LEU A 235 4.56 2.42 9.73
C LEU A 235 5.63 1.31 9.60
N HIS A 236 6.41 1.02 10.65
CA HIS A 236 7.40 -0.06 10.60
C HIS A 236 6.74 -1.44 10.57
N ALA A 237 5.73 -1.66 11.40
CA ALA A 237 4.94 -2.90 11.39
C ALA A 237 4.20 -3.08 10.05
N LEU A 238 3.60 -1.99 9.53
CA LEU A 238 2.94 -1.99 8.23
C LEU A 238 3.90 -2.35 7.10
N ASP A 239 5.14 -1.82 7.12
CA ASP A 239 6.11 -2.03 6.05
C ASP A 239 6.56 -3.50 5.94
N ILE A 240 6.76 -4.16 7.07
CA ILE A 240 7.01 -5.60 7.08
C ILE A 240 5.81 -6.37 6.49
N ALA A 241 4.61 -6.04 6.96
CA ALA A 241 3.40 -6.75 6.55
C ALA A 241 3.09 -6.57 5.05
N ARG A 242 3.31 -5.37 4.46
CA ARG A 242 3.07 -5.14 3.02
C ARG A 242 4.09 -5.87 2.14
N ILE A 243 5.37 -5.98 2.59
CA ILE A 243 6.39 -6.75 1.86
C ILE A 243 6.00 -8.23 1.82
N GLU A 244 5.61 -8.80 2.96
CA GLU A 244 5.10 -10.18 3.03
C GLU A 244 3.90 -10.42 2.09
N ALA A 245 3.06 -9.41 1.95
CA ALA A 245 1.90 -9.43 1.05
C ALA A 245 2.25 -9.18 -0.43
N GLY A 246 3.51 -8.86 -0.75
CA GLY A 246 3.94 -8.53 -2.10
C GLY A 246 3.31 -7.23 -2.63
N LEU A 247 2.94 -6.29 -1.75
CA LEU A 247 2.32 -5.03 -2.11
C LEU A 247 3.38 -3.96 -2.36
N ILE A 248 3.28 -3.32 -3.52
CA ILE A 248 4.21 -2.26 -3.95
C ILE A 248 3.99 -0.97 -3.18
N LEU A 249 5.04 -0.17 -3.06
CA LEU A 249 5.02 1.14 -2.42
C LEU A 249 5.65 2.17 -3.36
N LEU A 250 4.90 3.24 -3.65
CA LEU A 250 5.38 4.37 -4.43
C LEU A 250 6.63 5.00 -3.78
N ASP A 251 7.57 5.48 -4.60
CA ASP A 251 8.89 6.03 -4.23
C ASP A 251 9.85 5.02 -3.58
N VAL A 252 9.44 3.76 -3.47
CA VAL A 252 10.25 2.65 -2.98
C VAL A 252 10.40 1.57 -4.04
N ASP A 253 9.30 0.93 -4.41
CA ASP A 253 9.30 -0.17 -5.38
C ASP A 253 9.14 0.32 -6.81
N TYR A 254 8.56 1.48 -7.01
CA TYR A 254 8.53 2.20 -8.29
C TYR A 254 8.50 3.71 -8.06
N ILE A 255 8.81 4.48 -9.09
CA ILE A 255 8.78 5.94 -9.08
C ILE A 255 7.64 6.39 -9.99
N SER A 256 6.84 7.37 -9.54
CA SER A 256 5.82 7.98 -10.39
C SER A 256 6.41 8.44 -11.72
N SER A 257 5.77 8.10 -12.82
CA SER A 257 6.23 8.54 -14.16
C SER A 257 6.28 10.06 -14.32
N ARG A 258 5.51 10.79 -13.49
CA ARG A 258 5.52 12.27 -13.44
C ARG A 258 6.73 12.84 -12.70
N ASN A 259 7.32 12.07 -11.77
CA ASN A 259 8.42 12.51 -10.91
C ASN A 259 9.77 11.89 -11.32
N ALA A 260 9.76 10.84 -12.14
CA ALA A 260 10.97 10.16 -12.55
C ALA A 260 11.80 11.04 -13.50
N LEU A 261 13.02 11.37 -13.07
CA LEU A 261 13.97 12.18 -13.85
C LEU A 261 14.64 11.40 -14.98
N ILE A 262 14.60 10.07 -14.91
CA ILE A 262 15.27 9.15 -15.86
C ILE A 262 14.21 8.20 -16.42
N GLU A 263 14.07 8.15 -17.74
CA GLU A 263 13.07 7.30 -18.40
C GLU A 263 13.16 5.81 -18.01
N SER A 264 14.36 5.27 -17.90
CA SER A 264 14.57 3.88 -17.51
C SER A 264 14.16 3.53 -16.07
N ARG A 265 13.74 4.53 -15.27
CA ARG A 265 13.21 4.34 -13.91
C ARG A 265 11.68 4.30 -13.88
N LYS A 266 11.04 4.61 -15.00
CA LYS A 266 9.58 4.51 -15.13
C LYS A 266 9.19 3.06 -15.38
N SER A 267 8.17 2.59 -14.68
CA SER A 267 7.67 1.22 -14.81
C SER A 267 6.26 1.21 -15.38
N SER A 268 5.95 0.21 -16.19
CA SER A 268 4.58 -0.07 -16.62
C SER A 268 3.85 -0.96 -15.59
N PRO A 269 2.52 -1.09 -15.65
CA PRO A 269 1.80 -2.06 -14.84
C PRO A 269 2.27 -3.50 -15.05
N PHE A 270 2.73 -3.86 -16.24
CA PHE A 270 3.25 -5.21 -16.51
C PHE A 270 4.58 -5.44 -15.79
N GLU A 271 5.47 -4.46 -15.86
CA GLU A 271 6.77 -4.49 -15.18
C GLU A 271 6.62 -4.55 -13.64
N LEU A 272 5.51 -4.06 -13.10
CA LEU A 272 5.17 -4.07 -11.66
C LEU A 272 4.36 -5.30 -11.21
N GLY A 273 4.12 -6.27 -12.09
CA GLY A 273 3.28 -7.42 -11.77
C GLY A 273 1.78 -7.09 -11.67
N LEU A 274 1.38 -5.89 -12.11
CA LEU A 274 -0.01 -5.42 -12.11
C LEU A 274 -0.73 -5.63 -13.44
N GLY A 275 -0.17 -6.40 -14.36
CA GLY A 275 -0.76 -6.67 -15.68
C GLY A 275 -2.18 -7.24 -15.61
N TRP A 276 -2.55 -7.92 -14.52
CA TRP A 276 -3.91 -8.42 -14.28
C TRP A 276 -4.96 -7.30 -14.14
N THR A 277 -4.53 -6.06 -13.84
CA THR A 277 -5.39 -4.87 -13.77
C THR A 277 -5.67 -4.28 -15.14
N VAL A 278 -4.80 -4.48 -16.12
CA VAL A 278 -4.90 -3.87 -17.45
C VAL A 278 -5.94 -4.57 -18.29
N LYS A 279 -7.04 -3.86 -18.62
CA LYS A 279 -8.18 -4.42 -19.36
C LYS A 279 -8.15 -3.97 -20.81
N MET A 280 -7.37 -4.66 -21.64
CA MET A 280 -7.18 -4.36 -23.07
C MET A 280 -8.48 -4.29 -23.89
N LYS A 281 -9.54 -5.02 -23.44
CA LYS A 281 -10.82 -5.09 -24.15
C LYS A 281 -11.80 -3.96 -23.80
N LYS A 282 -11.49 -3.13 -22.78
CA LYS A 282 -12.32 -1.95 -22.52
C LYS A 282 -12.08 -0.90 -23.62
N ASP A 283 -12.96 0.09 -23.70
CA ASP A 283 -12.83 1.18 -24.66
C ASP A 283 -11.49 1.89 -24.54
N ASP A 284 -11.38 3.15 -24.58
CA ASP A 284 -10.09 3.82 -24.46
C ASP A 284 -9.76 4.16 -22.99
N PHE A 285 -8.46 4.23 -22.68
CA PHE A 285 -7.93 4.75 -21.42
C PHE A 285 -6.50 5.27 -21.62
N ILE A 286 -6.06 6.15 -20.75
CA ILE A 286 -4.75 6.79 -20.85
C ILE A 286 -3.65 5.73 -20.82
N GLY A 287 -2.76 5.76 -21.84
CA GLY A 287 -1.65 4.82 -21.99
C GLY A 287 -1.99 3.50 -22.70
N LYS A 288 -3.26 3.25 -23.08
CA LYS A 288 -3.69 1.96 -23.66
C LYS A 288 -2.85 1.54 -24.87
N SER A 289 -2.60 2.44 -25.81
CA SER A 289 -1.86 2.12 -27.05
C SER A 289 -0.43 1.64 -26.77
N SER A 290 0.24 2.26 -25.79
CA SER A 290 1.59 1.90 -25.36
C SER A 290 1.58 0.56 -24.63
N LEU A 291 0.59 0.32 -23.75
CA LEU A 291 0.43 -0.93 -23.05
C LEU A 291 0.09 -2.11 -23.98
N ILE A 292 -0.67 -1.89 -25.07
CA ILE A 292 -0.91 -2.92 -26.10
C ILE A 292 0.41 -3.32 -26.78
N LYS A 293 1.25 -2.35 -27.11
CA LYS A 293 2.57 -2.65 -27.74
C LYS A 293 3.43 -3.48 -26.79
N GLU A 294 3.54 -3.06 -25.55
CA GLU A 294 4.32 -3.77 -24.53
C GLU A 294 3.78 -5.19 -24.29
N PHE A 295 2.46 -5.37 -24.19
CA PHE A 295 1.83 -6.68 -24.03
C PHE A 295 2.20 -7.65 -25.17
N ASN A 296 2.25 -7.16 -26.43
CA ASN A 296 2.60 -7.99 -27.59
C ASN A 296 4.10 -8.27 -27.69
N GLN A 297 4.96 -7.39 -27.20
CA GLN A 297 6.43 -7.52 -27.26
C GLN A 297 7.01 -8.23 -26.03
N GLY A 298 6.28 -8.20 -24.91
CA GLY A 298 6.78 -8.57 -23.59
C GLY A 298 7.49 -7.41 -22.91
N SER A 299 7.49 -7.41 -21.58
CA SER A 299 8.16 -6.40 -20.77
C SER A 299 9.64 -6.74 -20.56
N ASP A 300 10.50 -5.74 -20.56
CA ASP A 300 11.93 -5.91 -20.30
C ASP A 300 12.21 -6.26 -18.83
N TRP A 301 11.37 -5.80 -17.93
CA TRP A 301 11.49 -5.98 -16.50
C TRP A 301 10.28 -6.71 -15.91
N SER A 302 10.49 -7.37 -14.78
CA SER A 302 9.46 -8.05 -14.02
C SER A 302 9.69 -7.81 -12.54
N PHE A 303 8.61 -7.49 -11.81
CA PHE A 303 8.61 -7.36 -10.37
C PHE A 303 8.36 -8.72 -9.72
N VAL A 304 9.25 -9.14 -8.84
CA VAL A 304 9.27 -10.48 -8.25
C VAL A 304 9.56 -10.42 -6.75
N GLY A 305 9.24 -11.51 -6.05
CA GLY A 305 9.77 -11.79 -4.73
C GLY A 305 11.08 -12.57 -4.81
N ILE A 306 11.99 -12.30 -3.89
CA ILE A 306 13.20 -13.10 -3.70
C ILE A 306 13.34 -13.50 -2.23
N GLU A 307 13.91 -14.67 -1.99
CA GLU A 307 14.31 -15.17 -0.68
C GLU A 307 15.82 -15.27 -0.63
N ILE A 308 16.44 -14.60 0.34
CA ILE A 308 17.89 -14.60 0.54
C ILE A 308 18.28 -15.85 1.33
N ASP A 309 19.32 -16.55 0.89
CA ASP A 309 19.82 -17.76 1.56
C ASP A 309 20.34 -17.43 2.96
N TRP A 310 19.68 -17.99 3.98
CA TRP A 310 19.99 -17.71 5.37
C TRP A 310 21.32 -18.30 5.82
N GLU A 311 21.65 -19.51 5.37
CA GLU A 311 22.89 -20.20 5.79
C GLU A 311 24.12 -19.48 5.27
N GLU A 312 24.07 -19.01 4.03
CA GLU A 312 25.14 -18.23 3.43
C GLU A 312 25.24 -16.84 4.03
N PHE A 313 24.12 -16.18 4.30
CA PHE A 313 24.05 -14.91 5.02
C PHE A 313 24.71 -15.03 6.40
N GLU A 314 24.30 -15.99 7.22
CA GLU A 314 24.86 -16.25 8.56
C GLU A 314 26.36 -16.59 8.50
N LYS A 315 26.78 -17.40 7.54
CA LYS A 315 28.18 -17.76 7.33
C LYS A 315 29.08 -16.55 7.17
N TYR A 316 28.68 -15.57 6.35
CA TYR A 316 29.47 -14.37 6.12
C TYR A 316 29.66 -13.51 7.38
N TYR A 317 28.65 -13.41 8.24
CA TYR A 317 28.78 -12.74 9.53
C TYR A 317 29.70 -13.51 10.47
N ARG A 318 29.59 -14.84 10.50
CA ARG A 318 30.44 -15.71 11.32
C ARG A 318 31.91 -15.62 10.92
N GLU A 319 32.22 -15.50 9.64
CA GLU A 319 33.60 -15.33 9.13
C GLU A 319 34.31 -14.11 9.70
N VAL A 320 33.58 -13.07 10.08
CA VAL A 320 34.14 -11.85 10.69
C VAL A 320 33.86 -11.76 12.19
N GLY A 321 33.36 -12.83 12.81
CA GLY A 321 33.14 -12.89 14.26
C GLY A 321 31.91 -12.11 14.74
N LEU A 322 30.96 -11.80 13.86
CA LEU A 322 29.75 -11.06 14.16
C LEU A 322 28.53 -11.98 14.24
N ALA A 323 27.55 -11.59 15.04
CA ALA A 323 26.20 -12.14 14.94
C ALA A 323 25.51 -11.63 13.66
N PRO A 324 24.60 -12.43 13.06
CA PRO A 324 23.85 -11.98 11.89
C PRO A 324 23.11 -10.66 12.14
N GLY A 325 23.46 -9.62 11.38
CA GLY A 325 22.86 -8.29 11.49
C GLY A 325 21.59 -8.19 10.63
N LEU A 326 20.46 -8.67 11.16
CA LEU A 326 19.18 -8.43 10.52
C LEU A 326 18.78 -6.96 10.66
N PRO A 327 18.21 -6.37 9.59
CA PRO A 327 17.67 -5.02 9.72
C PRO A 327 16.55 -5.01 10.76
N SER A 328 16.62 -4.06 11.70
CA SER A 328 15.59 -3.87 12.73
C SER A 328 14.24 -3.44 12.13
N THR A 329 14.27 -2.75 11.00
CA THR A 329 13.08 -2.32 10.23
C THR A 329 13.21 -2.77 8.79
N ALA A 330 12.10 -2.83 8.06
CA ALA A 330 12.14 -3.07 6.63
C ALA A 330 12.99 -1.98 5.93
N TRP A 331 13.93 -2.41 5.09
CA TRP A 331 14.76 -1.47 4.33
C TRP A 331 14.09 -1.12 3.00
N ARG A 332 14.40 0.09 2.51
CA ARG A 332 13.84 0.69 1.29
C ARG A 332 14.94 1.22 0.36
N THR A 333 16.10 0.57 0.39
CA THR A 333 17.27 0.96 -0.40
C THR A 333 17.45 -0.03 -1.54
N SER A 334 17.76 0.47 -2.74
CA SER A 334 18.05 -0.41 -3.88
C SER A 334 19.33 -1.21 -3.64
N ILE A 335 19.22 -2.54 -3.71
CA ILE A 335 20.33 -3.48 -3.55
C ILE A 335 20.53 -4.22 -4.87
N PRO A 336 21.74 -4.18 -5.49
CA PRO A 336 22.01 -4.85 -6.76
C PRO A 336 21.85 -6.37 -6.67
N LEU A 337 21.36 -6.95 -7.77
CA LEU A 337 21.22 -8.39 -7.98
C LEU A 337 22.03 -8.82 -9.20
N TYR A 338 22.80 -9.90 -9.04
CA TYR A 338 23.74 -10.34 -10.06
C TYR A 338 23.48 -11.78 -10.50
N TYR A 339 23.85 -12.06 -11.75
CA TYR A 339 23.98 -13.41 -12.31
C TYR A 339 25.18 -13.43 -13.24
N ASN A 340 26.07 -14.41 -13.06
CA ASN A 340 27.33 -14.52 -13.84
C ASN A 340 28.15 -13.21 -13.85
N ASN A 341 28.27 -12.53 -12.70
CA ASN A 341 28.96 -11.25 -12.52
C ASN A 341 28.35 -10.05 -13.27
N GLU A 342 27.19 -10.21 -13.90
CA GLU A 342 26.43 -9.11 -14.49
C GLU A 342 25.28 -8.69 -13.58
N GLN A 343 25.06 -7.40 -13.45
CA GLN A 343 23.87 -6.90 -12.76
C GLN A 343 22.63 -7.18 -13.62
N VAL A 344 21.72 -8.00 -13.08
CA VAL A 344 20.49 -8.43 -13.75
C VAL A 344 19.23 -7.80 -13.19
N GLY A 345 19.36 -7.07 -12.07
CA GLY A 345 18.25 -6.41 -11.41
C GLY A 345 18.69 -5.71 -10.14
N TYR A 346 17.68 -5.33 -9.34
CA TYR A 346 17.87 -4.72 -8.03
C TYR A 346 16.65 -4.99 -7.14
N ALA A 347 16.89 -5.30 -5.87
CA ALA A 347 15.85 -5.34 -4.85
C ALA A 347 15.53 -3.91 -4.40
N THR A 348 14.27 -3.64 -4.10
CA THR A 348 13.77 -2.29 -3.77
C THR A 348 13.40 -2.15 -2.31
N SER A 349 12.89 -3.22 -1.73
CA SER A 349 12.53 -3.28 -0.32
C SER A 349 12.65 -4.70 0.19
N GLY A 350 12.98 -4.86 1.46
CA GLY A 350 13.08 -6.19 2.05
C GLY A 350 13.10 -6.15 3.57
N THR A 351 12.92 -7.32 4.16
CA THR A 351 12.81 -7.50 5.60
C THR A 351 13.07 -8.93 6.01
N TRP A 352 13.46 -9.13 7.25
CA TRP A 352 13.22 -10.41 7.89
C TRP A 352 11.74 -10.55 8.19
N SER A 353 11.11 -11.62 7.71
CA SER A 353 9.71 -11.93 8.05
C SER A 353 9.63 -12.72 9.34
N PRO A 354 9.08 -12.13 10.42
CA PRO A 354 9.01 -12.85 11.71
C PRO A 354 8.07 -14.05 11.70
N ILE A 355 7.02 -14.05 10.87
CA ILE A 355 6.08 -15.17 10.79
C ILE A 355 6.57 -16.27 9.85
N LEU A 356 7.24 -15.93 8.75
CA LEU A 356 7.77 -16.89 7.79
C LEU A 356 9.15 -17.43 8.18
N LYS A 357 9.87 -16.74 9.06
CA LYS A 357 11.27 -17.03 9.43
C LYS A 357 12.20 -17.05 8.22
N ARG A 358 12.05 -16.05 7.34
CA ARG A 358 12.80 -15.92 6.10
C ARG A 358 13.23 -14.47 5.87
N TYR A 359 14.37 -14.30 5.23
CA TYR A 359 14.81 -12.99 4.74
C TYR A 359 14.28 -12.84 3.31
N ILE A 360 13.33 -11.93 3.12
CA ILE A 360 12.60 -11.73 1.87
C ILE A 360 12.77 -10.32 1.34
N ALA A 361 12.68 -10.16 0.03
CA ALA A 361 12.69 -8.85 -0.60
C ALA A 361 11.84 -8.84 -1.87
N LEU A 362 11.39 -7.64 -2.24
CA LEU A 362 10.76 -7.33 -3.52
C LEU A 362 11.82 -6.76 -4.46
N ALA A 363 11.78 -7.13 -5.74
CA ALA A 363 12.85 -6.81 -6.67
C ALA A 363 12.35 -6.61 -8.11
N HIS A 364 13.05 -5.76 -8.86
CA HIS A 364 12.98 -5.72 -10.31
C HIS A 364 14.09 -6.58 -10.91
N LEU A 365 13.73 -7.51 -11.78
CA LEU A 365 14.64 -8.32 -12.58
C LEU A 365 14.38 -8.12 -14.06
N LYS A 366 15.41 -8.22 -14.89
CA LYS A 366 15.22 -8.41 -16.33
C LYS A 366 14.37 -9.66 -16.53
N SER A 367 13.31 -9.58 -17.35
CA SER A 367 12.25 -10.60 -17.42
C SER A 367 12.75 -12.02 -17.68
N LYS A 368 13.85 -12.18 -18.43
CA LYS A 368 14.47 -13.49 -18.69
C LYS A 368 14.99 -14.21 -17.43
N TYR A 369 15.17 -13.49 -16.30
CA TYR A 369 15.65 -14.04 -15.04
C TYR A 369 14.55 -14.10 -13.96
N ALA A 370 13.32 -13.69 -14.28
CA ALA A 370 12.22 -13.54 -13.30
C ALA A 370 11.42 -14.83 -13.05
N LYS A 371 11.91 -15.99 -13.53
CA LYS A 371 11.22 -17.27 -13.36
C LYS A 371 11.36 -17.76 -11.92
N GLU A 372 10.25 -18.20 -11.31
CA GLU A 372 10.25 -18.84 -9.98
C GLU A 372 11.26 -20.00 -9.93
N GLY A 373 12.04 -20.05 -8.85
CA GLY A 373 13.15 -21.01 -8.65
C GLY A 373 14.47 -20.57 -9.29
N PHE A 374 14.53 -19.43 -9.98
CA PHE A 374 15.80 -18.95 -10.54
C PHE A 374 16.71 -18.45 -9.41
N GLU A 375 17.97 -18.92 -9.41
CA GLU A 375 18.99 -18.53 -8.44
C GLU A 375 19.82 -17.36 -8.98
N LEU A 376 20.06 -16.39 -8.11
CA LEU A 376 20.86 -15.21 -8.37
C LEU A 376 21.66 -14.81 -7.12
N MET A 377 22.47 -13.77 -7.23
CA MET A 377 23.30 -13.29 -6.13
C MET A 377 22.80 -11.92 -5.64
N PHE A 378 22.54 -11.84 -4.35
CA PHE A 378 22.15 -10.63 -3.63
C PHE A 378 23.36 -9.97 -2.98
N GLU A 379 23.56 -8.66 -3.18
CA GLU A 379 24.68 -7.94 -2.60
C GLU A 379 24.45 -7.68 -1.11
N LEU A 380 25.39 -8.12 -0.28
CA LEU A 380 25.45 -7.83 1.15
C LEU A 380 26.62 -6.88 1.45
N LYS A 381 26.44 -6.03 2.45
CA LYS A 381 27.54 -5.26 3.04
C LYS A 381 27.70 -5.70 4.49
N ILE A 382 28.83 -6.29 4.79
CA ILE A 382 29.18 -6.70 6.15
C ILE A 382 30.43 -5.91 6.51
N GLU A 383 30.32 -5.05 7.55
CA GLU A 383 31.27 -3.98 7.84
C GLU A 383 31.48 -3.11 6.58
N HIS A 384 32.66 -3.15 5.96
CA HIS A 384 32.97 -2.40 4.72
C HIS A 384 33.17 -3.31 3.49
N PHE A 385 33.00 -4.62 3.65
CA PHE A 385 33.17 -5.57 2.55
C PHE A 385 31.85 -5.86 1.84
N ARG A 386 31.89 -5.91 0.51
CA ARG A 386 30.81 -6.44 -0.30
C ARG A 386 30.93 -7.96 -0.41
N LYS A 387 29.85 -8.64 -0.13
CA LYS A 387 29.69 -10.09 -0.29
C LYS A 387 28.48 -10.35 -1.19
N LEU A 388 28.46 -11.49 -1.85
CA LEU A 388 27.33 -11.92 -2.67
C LEU A 388 26.73 -13.18 -2.03
N SER A 389 25.51 -13.09 -1.57
CA SER A 389 24.76 -14.22 -1.03
C SER A 389 23.77 -14.72 -2.06
N LYS A 390 23.55 -16.02 -2.09
CA LYS A 390 22.50 -16.62 -2.94
C LYS A 390 21.14 -16.06 -2.58
N ALA A 391 20.32 -15.87 -3.58
CA ALA A 391 18.90 -15.59 -3.44
C ALA A 391 18.13 -16.32 -4.53
N THR A 392 16.90 -16.71 -4.20
CA THR A 392 16.03 -17.44 -5.11
C THR A 392 14.80 -16.62 -5.43
N VAL A 393 14.41 -16.56 -6.70
CA VAL A 393 13.13 -15.96 -7.11
C VAL A 393 11.99 -16.84 -6.61
N VAL A 394 11.06 -16.25 -5.87
CA VAL A 394 9.92 -16.95 -5.28
C VAL A 394 8.60 -16.28 -5.65
N LYS A 395 7.53 -17.04 -5.50
CA LYS A 395 6.17 -16.55 -5.74
C LYS A 395 5.79 -15.47 -4.74
N THR A 396 5.12 -14.43 -5.22
CA THR A 396 4.41 -13.44 -4.39
C THR A 396 2.89 -13.62 -4.50
N PRO A 397 2.14 -13.29 -3.43
CA PRO A 397 2.61 -12.86 -2.11
C PRO A 397 3.34 -13.98 -1.34
N PHE A 398 4.29 -13.59 -0.47
CA PHE A 398 4.97 -14.55 0.43
C PHE A 398 4.04 -15.06 1.53
N PHE A 399 3.10 -14.21 1.96
CA PHE A 399 2.08 -14.52 2.95
C PHE A 399 0.68 -14.18 2.40
N ASP A 400 -0.21 -15.17 2.30
CA ASP A 400 -1.55 -15.03 1.70
C ASP A 400 -2.59 -15.92 2.39
N PRO A 401 -3.02 -15.58 3.62
CA PRO A 401 -3.94 -16.41 4.39
C PRO A 401 -5.36 -16.38 3.80
N GLU A 402 -6.05 -17.52 3.82
CA GLU A 402 -7.43 -17.64 3.31
C GLU A 402 -8.41 -16.67 3.99
N ARG A 403 -8.23 -16.40 5.30
CA ARG A 403 -9.08 -15.44 6.05
C ARG A 403 -9.17 -14.05 5.44
N LYS A 404 -8.20 -13.64 4.62
CA LYS A 404 -8.22 -12.39 3.87
C LYS A 404 -9.44 -12.31 2.96
N ARG A 405 -9.82 -13.43 2.32
CA ARG A 405 -10.87 -13.49 1.29
C ARG A 405 -12.12 -14.22 1.74
N SER A 406 -11.99 -15.23 2.60
CA SER A 406 -13.11 -16.06 3.06
C SER A 406 -14.08 -15.23 3.92
N CYS A 407 -15.38 -15.51 3.78
CA CYS A 407 -16.38 -15.12 4.76
C CYS A 407 -16.58 -16.27 5.75
N PRO A 408 -17.01 -16.01 7.01
CA PRO A 408 -17.41 -17.08 7.91
C PRO A 408 -18.54 -17.88 7.27
N ILE A 409 -18.53 -19.19 7.52
CA ILE A 409 -19.58 -20.12 7.09
C ILE A 409 -20.75 -19.98 8.05
#